data_b793f49f74f950d95ab3556e5bd04382
#
_entry.id   b793f49f74f950d95ab3556e5bd04382
#
_cell.length_a   1.000
_cell.length_b   1.000
_cell.length_c   1.000
_cell.angle_alpha   90.00
_cell.angle_beta   90.00
_cell.angle_gamma   90.00
#
_symmetry.space_group_name_H-M   'P 1'
#
loop_
_entity.id
_entity.type
_entity.pdbx_description
1 polymer ?
#
loop_
_entity_poly.entity_id
_entity_poly.type
_entity_poly.pdbx_seq_one_letter_code
_entity_poly.pdbx_strand_id
1 'polypeptide(L)'
;MEIKEWIVVIISAIIGYVLPYILKFIRYILNLPFRKELLEGTWHAYHFTRMQSKTLCRYEKWRIKRDILNRLIITTEDPQNPDLIYKGIISVERNYLLILLRGCKHKEELQMRFFDIIPTGQDIAYGLAMGVDFNNKPQCLVRIMSRKELTEEEAKEILLAKTTIIEPGIIGISE
;
A
#
# COMPACT_ATOMS: atom_id res chain seq x y z
N MET A 1 -48.11 21.94 -26.25
CA MET A 1 -47.31 21.48 -25.11
C MET A 1 -47.42 22.56 -24.02
N GLU A 2 -48.00 22.18 -22.90
CA GLU A 2 -48.23 23.15 -21.82
C GLU A 2 -46.92 23.46 -21.10
N ILE A 3 -46.79 24.67 -20.51
CA ILE A 3 -45.61 25.10 -19.75
C ILE A 3 -45.21 24.08 -18.66
N LYS A 4 -46.19 23.39 -18.09
CA LYS A 4 -45.98 22.30 -17.11
C LYS A 4 -45.17 21.11 -17.64
N GLU A 5 -45.39 20.73 -18.90
CA GLU A 5 -44.65 19.63 -19.53
C GLU A 5 -43.16 19.97 -19.72
N TRP A 6 -42.87 21.19 -20.12
CA TRP A 6 -41.49 21.68 -20.26
C TRP A 6 -40.74 21.69 -18.91
N ILE A 7 -41.43 22.10 -17.84
CA ILE A 7 -40.86 22.12 -16.49
C ILE A 7 -40.48 20.70 -16.05
N VAL A 8 -41.34 19.70 -16.30
CA VAL A 8 -41.07 18.31 -15.95
C VAL A 8 -39.86 17.76 -16.75
N VAL A 9 -39.77 18.07 -18.04
CA VAL A 9 -38.64 17.63 -18.86
C VAL A 9 -37.32 18.24 -18.37
N ILE A 10 -37.30 19.54 -18.05
CA ILE A 10 -36.11 20.21 -17.57
C ILE A 10 -35.67 19.64 -16.21
N ILE A 11 -36.61 19.45 -15.28
CA ILE A 11 -36.31 18.87 -13.97
C ILE A 11 -35.77 17.44 -14.10
N SER A 12 -36.37 16.62 -14.95
CA SER A 12 -35.91 15.26 -15.20
C SER A 12 -34.50 15.21 -15.80
N ALA A 13 -34.20 16.13 -16.72
CA ALA A 13 -32.87 16.25 -17.31
C ALA A 13 -31.81 16.66 -16.27
N ILE A 14 -32.13 17.62 -15.39
CA ILE A 14 -31.24 18.06 -14.31
C ILE A 14 -31.00 16.92 -13.32
N ILE A 15 -32.06 16.22 -12.90
CA ILE A 15 -31.93 15.07 -11.99
C ILE A 15 -31.08 13.96 -12.64
N GLY A 16 -31.37 13.62 -13.90
CA GLY A 16 -30.61 12.61 -14.62
C GLY A 16 -29.12 12.93 -14.76
N TYR A 17 -28.79 14.21 -14.91
CA TYR A 17 -27.40 14.67 -14.98
C TYR A 17 -26.70 14.70 -13.63
N VAL A 18 -27.36 15.19 -12.59
CA VAL A 18 -26.77 15.41 -11.26
C VAL A 18 -26.73 14.13 -10.40
N LEU A 19 -27.73 13.26 -10.56
CA LEU A 19 -27.87 12.04 -9.77
C LEU A 19 -26.64 11.11 -9.80
N PRO A 20 -25.99 10.85 -10.94
CA PRO A 20 -24.79 10.04 -11.01
C PRO A 20 -23.62 10.62 -10.19
N TYR A 21 -23.50 11.95 -10.17
CA TYR A 21 -22.45 12.64 -9.38
C TYR A 21 -22.75 12.58 -7.88
N ILE A 22 -24.02 12.75 -7.50
CA ILE A 22 -24.44 12.60 -6.11
C ILE A 22 -24.22 11.15 -5.63
N LEU A 23 -24.61 10.15 -6.43
CA LEU A 23 -24.39 8.75 -6.09
C LEU A 23 -22.91 8.41 -6.00
N LYS A 24 -22.08 8.95 -6.91
CA LYS A 24 -20.63 8.78 -6.86
C LYS A 24 -20.02 9.43 -5.61
N PHE A 25 -20.51 10.61 -5.24
CA PHE A 25 -20.09 11.32 -4.03
C PHE A 25 -20.53 10.60 -2.75
N ILE A 26 -21.78 10.12 -2.69
CA ILE A 26 -22.29 9.32 -1.57
C ILE A 26 -21.47 8.02 -1.45
N ARG A 27 -21.22 7.34 -2.56
CA ARG A 27 -20.41 6.12 -2.59
C ARG A 27 -18.96 6.39 -2.17
N TYR A 28 -18.44 7.54 -2.55
CA TYR A 28 -17.14 8.01 -2.09
C TYR A 28 -17.14 8.25 -0.57
N ILE A 29 -18.14 8.94 -0.02
CA ILE A 29 -18.27 9.17 1.42
C ILE A 29 -18.47 7.87 2.18
N LEU A 30 -19.37 6.99 1.73
CA LEU A 30 -19.66 5.72 2.41
C LEU A 30 -18.48 4.73 2.39
N ASN A 31 -17.61 4.80 1.37
CA ASN A 31 -16.42 3.96 1.30
C ASN A 31 -15.20 4.53 2.04
N LEU A 32 -15.30 5.80 2.48
CA LEU A 32 -14.17 6.55 3.03
C LEU A 32 -13.78 6.23 4.48
N PRO A 33 -14.70 6.05 5.45
CA PRO A 33 -14.26 6.07 6.84
C PRO A 33 -13.68 4.76 7.35
N PHE A 34 -14.32 3.63 7.04
CA PHE A 34 -14.13 2.40 7.82
C PHE A 34 -12.79 1.69 7.64
N ARG A 35 -12.10 1.90 6.52
CA ARG A 35 -10.88 1.12 6.21
C ARG A 35 -9.57 1.90 6.40
N LYS A 36 -9.61 3.20 6.26
CA LYS A 36 -8.40 4.04 6.35
C LYS A 36 -7.91 4.23 7.78
N GLU A 37 -8.83 4.33 8.75
CA GLU A 37 -8.50 4.50 10.16
C GLU A 37 -7.72 3.33 10.73
N LEU A 38 -8.03 2.12 10.26
CA LEU A 38 -7.30 0.91 10.63
C LEU A 38 -5.84 0.91 10.17
N LEU A 39 -5.50 1.71 9.16
CA LEU A 39 -4.15 1.76 8.60
C LEU A 39 -3.30 2.85 9.21
N GLU A 40 -3.90 3.87 9.82
CA GLU A 40 -3.15 4.97 10.43
C GLU A 40 -2.34 4.50 11.63
N GLY A 41 -1.22 5.18 11.85
CA GLY A 41 -0.32 4.91 12.96
C GLY A 41 1.02 4.33 12.54
N THR A 42 1.66 3.67 13.47
CA THR A 42 2.95 3.04 13.26
C THR A 42 2.79 1.59 12.87
N TRP A 43 3.57 1.18 11.89
CA TRP A 43 3.73 -0.18 11.42
C TRP A 43 5.21 -0.55 11.38
N HIS A 44 5.50 -1.82 11.56
CA HIS A 44 6.82 -2.42 11.54
C HIS A 44 6.91 -3.32 10.31
N ALA A 45 7.80 -3.00 9.38
CA ALA A 45 7.93 -3.75 8.13
C ALA A 45 9.25 -4.51 8.08
N TYR A 46 9.21 -5.71 7.53
CA TYR A 46 10.35 -6.60 7.44
C TYR A 46 10.45 -7.19 6.05
N HIS A 47 11.69 -7.39 5.59
CA HIS A 47 11.98 -8.04 4.33
C HIS A 47 13.38 -8.64 4.35
N PHE A 48 13.61 -9.62 3.48
CA PHE A 48 14.96 -10.09 3.23
C PHE A 48 15.68 -9.19 2.23
N THR A 49 16.94 -8.89 2.52
CA THR A 49 17.85 -8.25 1.55
C THR A 49 19.12 -9.09 1.47
N ARG A 50 19.74 -9.10 0.30
CA ARG A 50 21.00 -9.81 0.08
C ARG A 50 22.14 -8.79 0.05
N MET A 51 23.05 -8.91 1.00
CA MET A 51 24.28 -8.11 1.04
C MET A 51 25.49 -9.03 1.06
N GLN A 52 26.40 -8.88 0.10
CA GLN A 52 27.68 -9.63 0.07
C GLN A 52 27.50 -11.14 0.35
N SER A 53 26.60 -11.79 -0.36
CA SER A 53 26.27 -13.22 -0.21
C SER A 53 25.54 -13.63 1.08
N LYS A 54 25.25 -12.70 1.97
CA LYS A 54 24.46 -12.97 3.18
C LYS A 54 23.04 -12.45 3.02
N THR A 55 22.06 -13.25 3.40
CA THR A 55 20.67 -12.83 3.50
C THR A 55 20.43 -12.24 4.88
N LEU A 56 20.04 -10.98 4.94
CA LEU A 56 19.76 -10.25 6.16
C LEU A 56 18.27 -9.94 6.23
N CYS A 57 17.68 -10.04 7.41
CA CYS A 57 16.35 -9.54 7.68
C CYS A 57 16.46 -8.05 7.98
N ARG A 58 15.86 -7.23 7.13
CA ARG A 58 15.82 -5.77 7.31
C ARG A 58 14.53 -5.38 8.00
N TYR A 59 14.64 -4.40 8.88
CA TYR A 59 13.55 -3.79 9.60
C TYR A 59 13.39 -2.34 9.19
N GLU A 60 12.16 -1.92 8.95
CA GLU A 60 11.79 -0.54 8.66
C GLU A 60 10.61 -0.13 9.55
N LYS A 61 10.64 1.09 10.04
CA LYS A 61 9.53 1.69 10.75
C LYS A 61 8.72 2.56 9.80
N TRP A 62 7.44 2.26 9.68
CA TRP A 62 6.52 2.95 8.80
C TRP A 62 5.53 3.79 9.60
N ARG A 63 5.33 5.02 9.18
CA ARG A 63 4.33 5.92 9.76
C ARG A 63 3.30 6.26 8.69
N ILE A 64 2.06 5.88 8.95
CA ILE A 64 0.94 6.13 8.06
C ILE A 64 0.04 7.18 8.68
N LYS A 65 -0.25 8.24 7.93
CA LYS A 65 -1.10 9.35 8.34
C LYS A 65 -2.03 9.75 7.21
N ARG A 66 -3.09 10.47 7.54
CA ARG A 66 -3.90 11.18 6.53
C ARG A 66 -3.35 12.58 6.29
N ASP A 67 -3.40 13.00 5.05
CA ASP A 67 -3.19 14.39 4.68
C ASP A 67 -4.53 15.18 4.72
N ILE A 68 -4.44 16.48 4.45
CA ILE A 68 -5.60 17.38 4.42
C ILE A 68 -6.64 17.02 3.35
N LEU A 69 -6.26 16.24 2.33
CA LEU A 69 -7.15 15.74 1.28
C LEU A 69 -7.66 14.33 1.58
N ASN A 70 -7.53 13.87 2.84
CA ASN A 70 -7.93 12.53 3.28
C ASN A 70 -7.26 11.38 2.51
N ARG A 71 -6.05 11.62 1.96
CA ARG A 71 -5.21 10.60 1.34
C ARG A 71 -4.32 9.98 2.41
N LEU A 72 -4.09 8.67 2.33
CA LEU A 72 -3.11 8.01 3.17
C LEU A 72 -1.71 8.27 2.63
N ILE A 73 -0.89 8.89 3.44
CA ILE A 73 0.53 9.12 3.19
C ILE A 73 1.36 8.24 4.10
N ILE A 74 2.47 7.76 3.60
CA ILE A 74 3.39 6.91 4.33
C ILE A 74 4.78 7.54 4.33
N THR A 75 5.46 7.43 5.46
CA THR A 75 6.90 7.71 5.60
C THR A 75 7.55 6.47 6.19
N THR A 76 8.63 6.02 5.58
CA THR A 76 9.40 4.87 6.06
C THR A 76 10.76 5.33 6.53
N GLU A 77 11.23 4.74 7.59
CA GLU A 77 12.54 5.01 8.20
C GLU A 77 13.23 3.67 8.46
N ASP A 78 14.46 3.52 8.03
CA ASP A 78 15.31 2.39 8.39
C ASP A 78 16.17 2.80 9.59
N PRO A 79 15.97 2.25 10.80
CA PRO A 79 16.76 2.60 11.98
C PRO A 79 18.24 2.28 11.84
N GLN A 80 18.62 1.32 10.98
CA GLN A 80 20.01 0.97 10.71
C GLN A 80 20.66 1.90 9.68
N ASN A 81 19.84 2.56 8.84
CA ASN A 81 20.29 3.51 7.83
C ASN A 81 19.39 4.76 7.83
N PRO A 82 19.64 5.74 8.71
CA PRO A 82 18.79 6.92 8.85
C PRO A 82 18.65 7.77 7.58
N ASP A 83 19.55 7.57 6.61
CA ASP A 83 19.50 8.25 5.32
C ASP A 83 18.49 7.63 4.35
N LEU A 84 18.06 6.39 4.58
CA LEU A 84 17.06 5.68 3.78
C LEU A 84 15.66 6.05 4.25
N ILE A 85 15.21 7.21 3.81
CA ILE A 85 13.85 7.70 4.05
C ILE A 85 13.08 7.68 2.75
N TYR A 86 11.91 7.03 2.78
CA TYR A 86 10.98 7.04 1.65
C TYR A 86 9.69 7.70 2.07
N LYS A 87 9.06 8.37 1.12
CA LYS A 87 7.70 8.92 1.26
C LYS A 87 6.84 8.42 0.13
N GLY A 88 5.57 8.28 0.41
CA GLY A 88 4.66 7.81 -0.60
C GLY A 88 3.20 7.91 -0.23
N ILE A 89 2.40 7.27 -1.05
CA ILE A 89 0.95 7.23 -0.93
C ILE A 89 0.47 5.79 -0.84
N ILE A 90 -0.65 5.62 -0.16
CA ILE A 90 -1.34 4.34 -0.04
C ILE A 90 -2.70 4.48 -0.70
N SER A 91 -2.98 3.60 -1.66
CA SER A 91 -4.31 3.38 -2.22
C SER A 91 -4.89 2.09 -1.68
N VAL A 92 -6.14 2.15 -1.26
CA VAL A 92 -6.88 0.98 -0.78
C VAL A 92 -7.78 0.52 -1.92
N GLU A 93 -7.53 -0.67 -2.43
CA GLU A 93 -8.27 -1.25 -3.53
C GLU A 93 -8.85 -2.60 -3.10
N ARG A 94 -10.19 -2.68 -3.03
CA ARG A 94 -10.91 -3.92 -2.65
C ARG A 94 -10.28 -4.62 -1.44
N ASN A 95 -9.43 -5.63 -1.70
CA ASN A 95 -8.84 -6.50 -0.68
C ASN A 95 -7.33 -6.31 -0.53
N TYR A 96 -6.73 -5.31 -1.17
CA TYR A 96 -5.29 -5.07 -1.07
C TYR A 96 -4.94 -3.60 -0.93
N LEU A 97 -3.76 -3.33 -0.40
CA LEU A 97 -3.14 -2.02 -0.37
C LEU A 97 -2.13 -1.92 -1.50
N LEU A 98 -2.22 -0.88 -2.27
CA LEU A 98 -1.18 -0.45 -3.19
C LEU A 98 -0.40 0.68 -2.53
N ILE A 99 0.90 0.50 -2.35
CA ILE A 99 1.81 1.48 -1.77
C ILE A 99 2.83 1.88 -2.82
N LEU A 100 2.92 3.17 -3.09
CA LEU A 100 3.95 3.73 -3.96
C LEU A 100 4.90 4.56 -3.11
N LEU A 101 6.16 4.17 -3.05
CA LEU A 101 7.21 4.86 -2.31
C LEU A 101 8.22 5.47 -3.25
N ARG A 102 8.73 6.62 -2.87
CA ARG A 102 9.85 7.29 -3.54
C ARG A 102 10.89 7.68 -2.50
N GLY A 103 12.13 7.39 -2.77
CA GLY A 103 13.26 7.78 -1.95
C GLY A 103 13.37 9.30 -1.84
N CYS A 104 13.58 9.83 -0.63
CA CYS A 104 13.74 11.27 -0.42
C CYS A 104 15.11 11.79 -0.88
N LYS A 105 16.15 10.97 -0.73
CA LYS A 105 17.55 11.31 -1.08
C LYS A 105 18.08 10.51 -2.28
N HIS A 106 17.37 9.47 -2.69
CA HIS A 106 17.77 8.54 -3.74
C HIS A 106 16.68 8.44 -4.81
N LYS A 107 17.04 8.02 -6.01
CA LYS A 107 16.11 7.87 -7.15
C LYS A 107 15.34 6.54 -7.12
N GLU A 108 15.29 5.88 -5.98
CA GLU A 108 14.56 4.64 -5.84
C GLU A 108 13.05 4.86 -5.82
N GLU A 109 12.35 4.03 -6.56
CA GLU A 109 10.89 3.94 -6.54
C GLU A 109 10.50 2.50 -6.26
N LEU A 110 9.61 2.32 -5.29
CA LEU A 110 9.10 1.02 -4.88
C LEU A 110 7.58 1.00 -5.01
N GLN A 111 7.07 -0.02 -5.68
CA GLN A 111 5.65 -0.34 -5.70
C GLN A 111 5.43 -1.59 -4.88
N MET A 112 4.49 -1.55 -3.95
CA MET A 112 4.18 -2.67 -3.09
C MET A 112 2.69 -2.96 -3.13
N ARG A 113 2.35 -4.24 -3.03
CA ARG A 113 0.98 -4.72 -2.93
C ARG A 113 0.87 -5.64 -1.74
N PHE A 114 0.08 -5.25 -0.74
CA PHE A 114 -0.22 -6.05 0.44
C PHE A 114 -1.64 -6.59 0.35
N PHE A 115 -1.81 -7.85 0.75
CA PHE A 115 -3.06 -8.58 0.67
C PHE A 115 -3.69 -8.74 2.06
N ASP A 116 -5.00 -8.92 2.12
CA ASP A 116 -5.80 -9.34 3.28
C ASP A 116 -5.73 -8.50 4.56
N ILE A 117 -5.26 -7.25 4.49
CA ILE A 117 -5.17 -6.38 5.67
C ILE A 117 -6.55 -5.97 6.22
N ILE A 118 -7.55 -5.84 5.35
CA ILE A 118 -8.74 -5.05 5.66
C ILE A 118 -9.91 -5.87 6.19
N PRO A 119 -10.16 -7.12 5.77
CA PRO A 119 -11.33 -7.86 6.22
C PRO A 119 -11.20 -8.51 7.59
N THR A 120 -9.98 -8.79 8.04
CA THR A 120 -9.75 -9.75 9.13
C THR A 120 -9.23 -9.12 10.42
N GLY A 121 -8.90 -7.82 10.43
CA GLY A 121 -8.27 -7.19 11.60
C GLY A 121 -6.93 -7.84 11.98
N GLN A 122 -6.27 -8.49 11.03
CA GLN A 122 -4.98 -9.12 11.28
C GLN A 122 -3.92 -8.08 11.59
N ASP A 123 -3.15 -8.34 12.63
CA ASP A 123 -2.01 -7.51 13.02
C ASP A 123 -0.83 -7.60 12.05
N ILE A 124 -0.84 -8.59 11.15
CA ILE A 124 0.25 -8.85 10.18
C ILE A 124 -0.33 -8.94 8.77
N ALA A 125 0.28 -8.22 7.86
CA ALA A 125 -0.05 -8.24 6.44
C ALA A 125 1.16 -8.66 5.60
N TYR A 126 0.87 -9.32 4.49
CA TYR A 126 1.86 -9.86 3.57
C TYR A 126 1.76 -9.15 2.23
N GLY A 127 2.89 -8.91 1.60
CA GLY A 127 2.91 -8.25 0.31
C GLY A 127 4.17 -8.52 -0.49
N LEU A 128 4.08 -8.08 -1.73
CA LEU A 128 5.20 -8.06 -2.67
C LEU A 128 5.61 -6.62 -2.90
N ALA A 129 6.91 -6.37 -2.90
CA ALA A 129 7.50 -5.13 -3.32
C ALA A 129 8.25 -5.35 -4.63
N MET A 130 8.05 -4.46 -5.57
CA MET A 130 8.76 -4.40 -6.85
C MET A 130 9.32 -3.00 -7.03
N GLY A 131 10.50 -2.91 -7.60
CA GLY A 131 11.12 -1.62 -7.85
C GLY A 131 12.48 -1.75 -8.47
N VAL A 132 13.19 -0.66 -8.45
CA VAL A 132 14.56 -0.57 -8.95
C VAL A 132 15.42 -0.10 -7.78
N ASP A 133 16.48 -0.82 -7.49
CA ASP A 133 17.42 -0.46 -6.45
C ASP A 133 18.27 0.77 -6.84
N PHE A 134 19.12 1.22 -5.93
CA PHE A 134 20.00 2.37 -6.17
C PHE A 134 21.03 2.14 -7.28
N ASN A 135 21.27 0.87 -7.72
CA ASN A 135 22.11 0.50 -8.85
C ASN A 135 21.32 0.32 -10.15
N ASN A 136 20.05 0.76 -10.19
CA ASN A 136 19.12 0.57 -11.30
C ASN A 136 18.83 -0.91 -11.63
N LYS A 137 19.01 -1.82 -10.66
CA LYS A 137 18.66 -3.23 -10.85
C LYS A 137 17.23 -3.48 -10.42
N PRO A 138 16.42 -4.15 -11.25
CA PRO A 138 15.07 -4.53 -10.86
C PRO A 138 15.12 -5.51 -9.68
N GLN A 139 14.25 -5.30 -8.72
CA GLN A 139 14.10 -6.16 -7.54
C GLN A 139 12.64 -6.50 -7.30
N CYS A 140 12.44 -7.72 -6.82
CA CYS A 140 11.15 -8.18 -6.32
C CYS A 140 11.39 -8.93 -5.02
N LEU A 141 10.66 -8.57 -3.98
CA LEU A 141 10.85 -9.19 -2.66
C LEU A 141 9.54 -9.28 -1.88
N VAL A 142 9.46 -10.31 -1.05
CA VAL A 142 8.37 -10.47 -0.08
C VAL A 142 8.60 -9.51 1.08
N ARG A 143 7.52 -8.84 1.49
CA ARG A 143 7.50 -7.99 2.68
C ARG A 143 6.36 -8.39 3.60
N ILE A 144 6.59 -8.23 4.87
CA ILE A 144 5.54 -8.25 5.88
C ILE A 144 5.46 -6.89 6.56
N MET A 145 4.28 -6.51 6.98
CA MET A 145 4.06 -5.37 7.87
C MET A 145 3.21 -5.80 9.06
N SER A 146 3.60 -5.36 10.25
CA SER A 146 2.96 -5.73 11.52
C SER A 146 2.66 -4.49 12.36
N ARG A 147 1.58 -4.55 13.14
CA ARG A 147 1.29 -3.54 14.17
C ARG A 147 2.22 -3.64 15.36
N LYS A 148 2.65 -4.84 15.67
CA LYS A 148 3.61 -5.09 16.75
C LYS A 148 5.00 -5.19 16.17
N GLU A 149 5.97 -4.71 16.91
CA GLU A 149 7.37 -4.96 16.61
C GLU A 149 7.67 -6.44 16.87
N LEU A 150 8.16 -7.12 15.84
CA LEU A 150 8.54 -8.53 15.90
C LEU A 150 10.04 -8.62 16.19
N THR A 151 10.45 -9.67 16.85
CA THR A 151 11.87 -10.03 16.92
C THR A 151 12.39 -10.43 15.54
N GLU A 152 13.70 -10.40 15.36
CA GLU A 152 14.30 -10.78 14.07
C GLU A 152 14.00 -12.25 13.72
N GLU A 153 13.96 -13.12 14.72
CA GLU A 153 13.63 -14.54 14.59
C GLU A 153 12.18 -14.75 14.14
N GLU A 154 11.22 -14.09 14.80
CA GLU A 154 9.81 -14.16 14.44
C GLU A 154 9.59 -13.64 13.01
N ALA A 155 10.20 -12.49 12.67
CA ALA A 155 10.09 -11.93 11.34
C ALA A 155 10.68 -12.86 10.26
N LYS A 156 11.82 -13.49 10.53
CA LYS A 156 12.45 -14.48 9.63
C LYS A 156 11.57 -15.70 9.43
N GLU A 157 11.01 -16.26 10.52
CA GLU A 157 10.13 -17.42 10.44
C GLU A 157 8.91 -17.13 9.55
N ILE A 158 8.25 -15.99 9.78
CA ILE A 158 7.09 -15.58 9.00
C ILE A 158 7.45 -15.34 7.53
N LEU A 159 8.56 -14.65 7.27
CA LEU A 159 9.03 -14.39 5.90
C LEU A 159 9.36 -15.68 5.17
N LEU A 160 10.05 -16.62 5.81
CA LEU A 160 10.38 -17.92 5.23
C LEU A 160 9.14 -18.74 4.92
N ALA A 161 8.18 -18.81 5.87
CA ALA A 161 6.93 -19.53 5.66
C ALA A 161 6.12 -18.99 4.46
N LYS A 162 6.21 -17.68 4.17
CA LYS A 162 5.52 -17.05 3.04
C LYS A 162 6.31 -17.07 1.74
N THR A 163 7.64 -17.09 1.81
CA THR A 163 8.50 -17.17 0.64
C THR A 163 8.45 -18.56 -0.02
N THR A 164 8.17 -19.60 0.74
CA THR A 164 8.00 -20.96 0.22
C THR A 164 6.79 -21.12 -0.73
N ILE A 165 5.85 -20.19 -0.69
CA ILE A 165 4.67 -20.20 -1.57
C ILE A 165 5.00 -19.62 -2.96
N ILE A 166 6.07 -18.85 -3.09
CA ILE A 166 6.55 -18.34 -4.37
C ILE A 166 7.63 -19.31 -4.84
N GLU A 167 7.23 -20.31 -5.61
CA GLU A 167 8.20 -21.20 -6.25
C GLU A 167 9.25 -20.38 -7.00
N PRO A 168 10.55 -20.65 -6.78
CA PRO A 168 11.64 -19.90 -7.42
C PRO A 168 11.74 -20.10 -8.94
N GLY A 169 10.76 -20.73 -9.57
CA GLY A 169 10.79 -21.15 -10.96
C GLY A 169 10.53 -20.09 -12.02
N ILE A 170 10.24 -18.84 -11.67
CA ILE A 170 9.78 -17.86 -12.67
C ILE A 170 10.79 -16.76 -12.99
N ILE A 171 11.89 -16.64 -12.30
CA ILE A 171 12.93 -15.66 -12.68
C ILE A 171 14.28 -16.38 -12.80
N GLY A 172 14.36 -17.27 -13.74
CA GLY A 172 15.63 -17.66 -14.35
C GLY A 172 16.00 -16.62 -15.39
N ILE A 173 16.60 -15.52 -14.99
CA ILE A 173 17.47 -14.78 -15.90
C ILE A 173 18.79 -15.53 -15.83
N SER A 174 18.98 -16.46 -16.78
CA SER A 174 20.29 -17.01 -17.07
C SER A 174 21.21 -15.85 -17.44
N GLU A 175 22.38 -15.82 -16.83
CA GLU A 175 23.52 -15.00 -17.22
C GLU A 175 23.89 -15.16 -18.69
#